data_9f407e53d839d325efd94b8305d8b23b
#
_entry.id   9f407e53d839d325efd94b8305d8b23b
#
_cell.length_a   1.000
_cell.length_b   1.000
_cell.length_c   1.000
_cell.angle_alpha   90.00
_cell.angle_beta   90.00
_cell.angle_gamma   90.00
#
_symmetry.space_group_name_H-M   'P 1'
#
loop_
_entity.id
_entity.type
_entity.pdbx_description
1 polymer ?
#
loop_
_entity_poly.entity_id
_entity_poly.type
_entity_poly.pdbx_seq_one_letter_code
_entity_poly.pdbx_strand_id
1 'polypeptide(L)'
;MKKPKARQKRAAFDLVGALGEAGWAEADRALAVALAESAALETAIAKLSRSKGPAAIQRTQDAFALLTQALDTVSRKRGVARFGEVGAVERYDPERHEIAVAARKSAPVKLVAPGVLKGGEVLVKARAKLAAARKSAAKRNKAAKSKPAKAKPGR
;
A
#
# COMPACT_ATOMS: atom_id res chain seq x y z
N MET A 1 56.03 -13.09 -23.02
CA MET A 1 55.08 -12.53 -22.04
C MET A 1 53.81 -12.10 -22.77
N LYS A 2 52.73 -12.91 -22.73
CA LYS A 2 51.41 -12.54 -23.28
C LYS A 2 50.33 -13.15 -22.40
N LYS A 3 49.76 -12.40 -21.44
CA LYS A 3 48.48 -12.71 -20.78
C LYS A 3 47.75 -11.43 -20.31
N PRO A 4 46.94 -10.78 -21.16
CA PRO A 4 45.85 -10.01 -20.61
C PRO A 4 44.45 -10.30 -21.18
N LYS A 5 44.26 -11.23 -22.14
CA LYS A 5 42.94 -11.38 -22.81
C LYS A 5 41.82 -11.97 -21.94
N ALA A 6 42.13 -12.77 -20.92
CA ALA A 6 41.12 -13.39 -20.06
C ALA A 6 40.51 -12.41 -19.07
N ARG A 7 41.27 -11.43 -18.59
CA ARG A 7 40.80 -10.43 -17.61
C ARG A 7 39.83 -9.40 -18.22
N GLN A 8 40.11 -9.02 -19.49
CA GLN A 8 39.21 -8.09 -20.23
C GLN A 8 37.86 -8.73 -20.58
N LYS A 9 37.82 -10.04 -20.92
CA LYS A 9 36.54 -10.73 -21.17
C LYS A 9 35.67 -10.86 -19.94
N ARG A 10 36.26 -11.09 -18.75
CA ARG A 10 35.49 -11.14 -17.49
C ARG A 10 34.92 -9.76 -17.15
N ALA A 11 35.68 -8.69 -17.23
CA ALA A 11 35.22 -7.34 -16.96
C ALA A 11 34.08 -6.89 -17.89
N ALA A 12 34.13 -7.26 -19.19
CA ALA A 12 33.06 -6.97 -20.13
C ALA A 12 31.77 -7.78 -19.83
N PHE A 13 31.91 -9.03 -19.37
CA PHE A 13 30.75 -9.86 -18.97
C PHE A 13 30.10 -9.35 -17.69
N ASP A 14 30.90 -8.91 -16.73
CA ASP A 14 30.43 -8.30 -15.48
C ASP A 14 29.72 -6.96 -15.76
N LEU A 15 30.18 -6.17 -16.72
CA LEU A 15 29.53 -4.90 -17.10
C LEU A 15 28.19 -5.14 -17.78
N VAL A 16 28.09 -6.13 -18.68
CA VAL A 16 26.81 -6.48 -19.33
C VAL A 16 25.83 -7.06 -18.31
N GLY A 17 26.27 -7.83 -17.34
CA GLY A 17 25.47 -8.32 -16.23
C GLY A 17 24.94 -7.17 -15.38
N ALA A 18 25.82 -6.25 -14.96
CA ALA A 18 25.44 -5.09 -14.16
C ALA A 18 24.47 -4.14 -14.89
N LEU A 19 24.66 -3.91 -16.19
CA LEU A 19 23.71 -3.13 -17.00
C LEU A 19 22.37 -3.85 -17.16
N GLY A 20 22.38 -5.17 -17.30
CA GLY A 20 21.17 -5.98 -17.32
C GLY A 20 20.41 -5.91 -16.00
N GLU A 21 21.10 -6.05 -14.88
CA GLU A 21 20.48 -5.94 -13.52
C GLU A 21 19.92 -4.54 -13.26
N ALA A 22 20.64 -3.48 -13.65
CA ALA A 22 20.16 -2.11 -13.52
C ALA A 22 18.88 -1.88 -14.35
N GLY A 23 18.83 -2.39 -15.60
CA GLY A 23 17.65 -2.31 -16.45
C GLY A 23 16.46 -3.09 -15.88
N TRP A 24 16.70 -4.25 -15.28
CA TRP A 24 15.64 -5.00 -14.60
C TRP A 24 15.16 -4.32 -13.32
N ALA A 25 16.05 -3.68 -12.56
CA ALA A 25 15.65 -2.90 -11.37
C ALA A 25 14.77 -1.70 -11.75
N GLU A 26 15.09 -1.02 -12.84
CA GLU A 26 14.25 0.07 -13.39
C GLU A 26 12.88 -0.45 -13.82
N ALA A 27 12.82 -1.57 -14.56
CA ALA A 27 11.57 -2.20 -14.95
C ALA A 27 10.72 -2.63 -13.75
N ASP A 28 11.34 -3.13 -12.70
CA ASP A 28 10.63 -3.51 -11.46
C ASP A 28 10.09 -2.29 -10.72
N ARG A 29 10.81 -1.16 -10.70
CA ARG A 29 10.31 0.11 -10.15
C ARG A 29 9.13 0.64 -10.96
N ALA A 30 9.21 0.64 -12.29
CA ALA A 30 8.11 1.04 -13.15
C ALA A 30 6.86 0.17 -12.93
N LEU A 31 7.04 -1.16 -12.83
CA LEU A 31 5.97 -2.10 -12.51
C LEU A 31 5.38 -1.84 -11.12
N ALA A 32 6.22 -1.55 -10.13
CA ALA A 32 5.78 -1.24 -8.77
C ALA A 32 4.93 0.05 -8.71
N VAL A 33 5.33 1.09 -9.46
CA VAL A 33 4.54 2.32 -9.58
C VAL A 33 3.19 2.04 -10.24
N ALA A 34 3.18 1.32 -11.38
CA ALA A 34 1.93 0.95 -12.06
C ALA A 34 1.00 0.14 -11.16
N LEU A 35 1.55 -0.77 -10.36
CA LEU A 35 0.81 -1.59 -9.42
C LEU A 35 0.21 -0.76 -8.27
N ALA A 36 0.95 0.21 -7.74
CA ALA A 36 0.47 1.12 -6.70
C ALA A 36 -0.63 2.06 -7.22
N GLU A 37 -0.43 2.65 -8.40
CA GLU A 37 -1.42 3.56 -8.99
C GLU A 37 -2.69 2.81 -9.44
N SER A 38 -2.58 1.56 -9.91
CA SER A 38 -3.76 0.75 -10.23
C SER A 38 -4.66 0.54 -9.02
N ALA A 39 -4.12 0.34 -7.83
CA ALA A 39 -4.91 0.20 -6.60
C ALA A 39 -5.62 1.51 -6.20
N ALA A 40 -4.95 2.66 -6.41
CA ALA A 40 -5.57 3.96 -6.17
C ALA A 40 -6.74 4.22 -7.12
N LEU A 41 -6.56 3.87 -8.40
CA LEU A 41 -7.59 4.01 -9.42
C LEU A 41 -8.77 3.06 -9.16
N GLU A 42 -8.53 1.81 -8.79
CA GLU A 42 -9.57 0.85 -8.37
C GLU A 42 -10.44 1.41 -7.24
N THR A 43 -9.80 1.98 -6.22
CA THR A 43 -10.49 2.63 -5.10
C THR A 43 -11.33 3.82 -5.57
N ALA A 44 -10.84 4.62 -6.52
CA ALA A 44 -11.57 5.76 -7.07
C ALA A 44 -12.78 5.31 -7.90
N ILE A 45 -12.63 4.31 -8.76
CA ILE A 45 -13.71 3.74 -9.57
C ILE A 45 -14.80 3.12 -8.67
N ALA A 46 -14.39 2.37 -7.62
CA ALA A 46 -15.33 1.80 -6.66
C ALA A 46 -16.15 2.85 -5.89
N LYS A 47 -15.57 4.04 -5.63
CA LYS A 47 -16.31 5.16 -5.04
C LYS A 47 -17.33 5.75 -6.02
N LEU A 48 -16.95 5.91 -7.29
CA LEU A 48 -17.85 6.44 -8.32
C LEU A 48 -19.06 5.54 -8.53
N SER A 49 -18.89 4.21 -8.53
CA SER A 49 -19.98 3.27 -8.72
C SER A 49 -21.02 3.29 -7.59
N ARG A 50 -20.58 3.58 -6.35
CA ARG A 50 -21.49 3.73 -5.19
C ARG A 50 -22.38 4.96 -5.27
N SER A 51 -21.99 5.98 -6.04
CA SER A 51 -22.69 7.26 -6.12
C SER A 51 -23.77 7.35 -7.22
N LYS A 52 -24.14 6.31 -7.92
CA LYS A 52 -25.12 6.15 -9.02
C LYS A 52 -24.44 5.87 -10.36
N GLY A 53 -24.00 4.67 -10.55
CA GLY A 53 -23.33 4.34 -11.80
C GLY A 53 -24.26 3.76 -12.86
N PRO A 54 -24.33 4.32 -14.07
CA PRO A 54 -24.88 3.63 -15.22
C PRO A 54 -24.06 2.38 -15.55
N ALA A 55 -24.65 1.45 -16.31
CA ALA A 55 -23.99 0.20 -16.74
C ALA A 55 -22.58 0.38 -17.36
N ALA A 56 -22.27 1.57 -17.87
CA ALA A 56 -20.95 1.92 -18.38
C ALA A 56 -19.86 1.92 -17.29
N ILE A 57 -20.17 2.38 -16.06
CA ILE A 57 -19.24 2.37 -14.95
C ILE A 57 -18.95 0.93 -14.52
N GLN A 58 -19.95 0.05 -14.53
CA GLN A 58 -19.74 -1.36 -14.22
C GLN A 58 -18.76 -2.02 -15.21
N ARG A 59 -18.95 -1.79 -16.52
CA ARG A 59 -18.02 -2.32 -17.54
C ARG A 59 -16.61 -1.80 -17.37
N THR A 60 -16.46 -0.53 -16.98
CA THR A 60 -15.15 0.06 -16.69
C THR A 60 -14.51 -0.60 -15.48
N GLN A 61 -15.28 -0.91 -14.44
CA GLN A 61 -14.79 -1.64 -13.26
C GLN A 61 -14.32 -3.05 -13.64
N ASP A 62 -15.12 -3.77 -14.43
CA ASP A 62 -14.78 -5.14 -14.85
C ASP A 62 -13.50 -5.16 -15.69
N ALA A 63 -13.36 -4.23 -16.65
CA ALA A 63 -12.15 -4.09 -17.46
C ALA A 63 -10.93 -3.74 -16.60
N PHE A 64 -11.13 -2.86 -15.62
CA PHE A 64 -10.05 -2.45 -14.71
C PHE A 64 -9.64 -3.57 -13.76
N ALA A 65 -10.59 -4.38 -13.29
CA ALA A 65 -10.31 -5.56 -12.47
C ALA A 65 -9.43 -6.57 -13.23
N LEU A 66 -9.72 -6.80 -14.53
CA LEU A 66 -8.89 -7.65 -15.38
C LEU A 66 -7.47 -7.11 -15.55
N LEU A 67 -7.31 -5.80 -15.76
CA LEU A 67 -5.99 -5.16 -15.84
C LEU A 67 -5.22 -5.33 -14.52
N THR A 68 -5.86 -5.09 -13.40
CA THR A 68 -5.27 -5.24 -12.08
C THR A 68 -4.82 -6.69 -11.83
N GLN A 69 -5.64 -7.66 -12.22
CA GLN A 69 -5.29 -9.08 -12.13
C GLN A 69 -4.09 -9.45 -13.01
N ALA A 70 -4.01 -8.88 -14.21
CA ALA A 70 -2.86 -9.08 -15.10
C ALA A 70 -1.58 -8.49 -14.48
N LEU A 71 -1.64 -7.26 -13.95
CA LEU A 71 -0.51 -6.63 -13.26
C LEU A 71 -0.07 -7.43 -12.04
N ASP A 72 -1.00 -7.90 -11.22
CA ASP A 72 -0.69 -8.74 -10.05
C ASP A 72 -0.01 -10.05 -10.46
N THR A 73 -0.43 -10.65 -11.58
CA THR A 73 0.17 -11.88 -12.09
C THR A 73 1.61 -11.66 -12.54
N VAL A 74 1.87 -10.58 -13.28
CA VAL A 74 3.24 -10.22 -13.73
C VAL A 74 4.10 -9.86 -12.54
N SER A 75 3.56 -9.10 -11.59
CA SER A 75 4.28 -8.67 -10.38
C SER A 75 4.72 -9.86 -9.53
N ARG A 76 3.84 -10.86 -9.31
CA ARG A 76 4.18 -12.09 -8.58
C ARG A 76 5.33 -12.87 -9.25
N LYS A 77 5.32 -12.98 -10.59
CA LYS A 77 6.39 -13.61 -11.33
C LYS A 77 7.74 -12.90 -11.14
N ARG A 78 7.72 -11.60 -10.88
CA ARG A 78 8.90 -10.77 -10.62
C ARG A 78 9.25 -10.67 -9.13
N GLY A 79 8.51 -11.33 -8.23
CA GLY A 79 8.68 -11.22 -6.79
C GLY A 79 8.29 -9.86 -6.22
N VAL A 80 7.50 -9.08 -6.98
CA VAL A 80 6.95 -7.78 -6.57
C VAL A 80 5.57 -8.01 -5.97
N ALA A 81 5.31 -7.47 -4.77
CA ALA A 81 4.06 -7.67 -4.05
C ALA A 81 3.57 -6.36 -3.40
N ARG A 82 2.26 -6.18 -3.35
CA ARG A 82 1.63 -5.11 -2.57
C ARG A 82 1.74 -5.41 -1.08
N PHE A 83 1.84 -4.38 -0.26
CA PHE A 83 1.69 -4.47 1.18
C PHE A 83 0.80 -3.35 1.71
N GLY A 84 0.17 -3.60 2.85
CA GLY A 84 -0.78 -2.68 3.47
C GLY A 84 -2.16 -2.71 2.82
N GLU A 85 -3.20 -2.82 3.63
CA GLU A 85 -4.59 -2.82 3.18
C GLU A 85 -5.17 -1.41 3.25
N VAL A 86 -5.86 -0.97 2.18
CA VAL A 86 -6.51 0.34 2.14
C VAL A 86 -7.56 0.45 3.24
N GLY A 87 -7.42 1.45 4.09
CA GLY A 87 -8.32 1.66 5.23
C GLY A 87 -7.80 1.09 6.55
N ALA A 88 -6.82 0.20 6.54
CA ALA A 88 -6.16 -0.30 7.74
C ALA A 88 -5.48 0.83 8.53
N VAL A 89 -5.43 0.66 9.84
CA VAL A 89 -4.72 1.59 10.73
C VAL A 89 -3.47 0.89 11.23
N GLU A 90 -2.33 1.47 10.88
CA GLU A 90 -1.01 0.96 11.26
C GLU A 90 -0.23 2.00 12.05
N ARG A 91 0.92 1.61 12.60
CA ARG A 91 1.88 2.53 13.19
C ARG A 91 2.74 3.16 12.10
N TYR A 92 2.89 4.46 12.12
CA TYR A 92 3.72 5.16 11.15
C TYR A 92 5.17 4.69 11.19
N ASP A 93 5.65 4.29 10.04
CA ASP A 93 7.03 3.94 9.78
C ASP A 93 7.50 4.75 8.54
N PRO A 94 8.50 5.63 8.67
CA PRO A 94 8.96 6.48 7.57
C PRO A 94 9.61 5.70 6.41
N GLU A 95 10.05 4.46 6.64
CA GLU A 95 10.60 3.62 5.58
C GLU A 95 9.49 2.99 4.72
N ARG A 96 8.34 2.72 5.32
CA ARG A 96 7.22 2.04 4.66
C ARG A 96 6.07 2.95 4.26
N HIS A 97 5.92 4.10 4.93
CA HIS A 97 4.77 4.97 4.75
C HIS A 97 5.17 6.35 4.26
N GLU A 98 4.41 6.87 3.31
CA GLU A 98 4.45 8.26 2.85
C GLU A 98 3.22 8.99 3.39
N ILE A 99 3.42 10.14 4.01
CA ILE A 99 2.36 11.01 4.51
C ILE A 99 2.62 12.47 4.13
N ALA A 100 1.55 13.20 3.80
CA ALA A 100 1.63 14.60 3.40
C ALA A 100 1.94 15.56 4.58
N VAL A 101 1.70 15.11 5.81
CA VAL A 101 1.88 15.92 7.03
C VAL A 101 2.89 15.23 7.94
N ALA A 102 3.83 15.99 8.51
CA ALA A 102 4.82 15.44 9.43
C ALA A 102 4.15 14.66 10.57
N ALA A 103 4.51 13.40 10.73
CA ALA A 103 4.04 12.55 11.82
C ALA A 103 5.21 12.08 12.69
N ARG A 104 4.92 11.88 13.96
CA ARG A 104 5.88 11.23 14.86
C ARG A 104 5.98 9.75 14.50
N LYS A 105 7.17 9.17 14.61
CA LYS A 105 7.38 7.72 14.49
C LYS A 105 6.39 6.99 15.41
N SER A 106 5.78 5.91 14.88
CA SER A 106 4.75 5.13 15.58
C SER A 106 3.39 5.83 15.82
N ALA A 107 3.15 7.02 15.27
CA ALA A 107 1.81 7.61 15.29
C ALA A 107 0.82 6.72 14.52
N PRO A 108 -0.46 6.61 14.92
CA PRO A 108 -1.45 5.84 14.18
C PRO A 108 -1.75 6.53 12.84
N VAL A 109 -1.59 5.79 11.76
CA VAL A 109 -1.87 6.23 10.39
C VAL A 109 -2.87 5.30 9.74
N LYS A 110 -3.75 5.85 8.92
CA LYS A 110 -4.69 5.10 8.10
C LYS A 110 -4.18 5.03 6.68
N LEU A 111 -4.03 3.84 6.13
CA LEU A 111 -3.59 3.63 4.77
C LEU A 111 -4.65 4.12 3.76
N VAL A 112 -4.19 4.86 2.76
CA VAL A 112 -5.01 5.40 1.66
C VAL A 112 -4.73 4.65 0.37
N ALA A 113 -3.48 4.22 0.17
CA ALA A 113 -3.08 3.37 -0.93
C ALA A 113 -2.01 2.38 -0.44
N PRO A 114 -1.98 1.15 -0.98
CA PRO A 114 -0.97 0.17 -0.62
C PRO A 114 0.41 0.61 -1.11
N GLY A 115 1.44 0.14 -0.45
CA GLY A 115 2.81 0.19 -0.93
C GLY A 115 3.17 -1.06 -1.73
N VAL A 116 4.39 -1.07 -2.27
CA VAL A 116 4.90 -2.19 -3.05
C VAL A 116 6.32 -2.52 -2.59
N LEU A 117 6.59 -3.81 -2.43
CA LEU A 117 7.90 -4.32 -2.03
C LEU A 117 8.38 -5.43 -2.99
N LYS A 118 9.70 -5.64 -3.01
CA LYS A 118 10.35 -6.76 -3.69
C LYS A 118 11.43 -7.34 -2.79
N GLY A 119 11.32 -8.63 -2.45
CA GLY A 119 12.32 -9.29 -1.63
C GLY A 119 12.55 -8.66 -0.24
N GLY A 120 11.57 -7.93 0.29
CA GLY A 120 11.68 -7.19 1.55
C GLY A 120 12.07 -5.71 1.40
N GLU A 121 12.59 -5.30 0.24
CA GLU A 121 12.87 -3.90 -0.08
C GLU A 121 11.58 -3.16 -0.48
N VAL A 122 11.37 -1.97 0.06
CA VAL A 122 10.22 -1.11 -0.31
C VAL A 122 10.56 -0.32 -1.56
N LEU A 123 9.90 -0.66 -2.68
CA LEU A 123 10.04 0.06 -3.95
C LEU A 123 9.13 1.29 -4.01
N VAL A 124 7.91 1.18 -3.48
CA VAL A 124 6.92 2.26 -3.38
C VAL A 124 6.34 2.26 -1.98
N LYS A 125 6.40 3.39 -1.29
CA LYS A 125 5.83 3.53 0.06
C LYS A 125 4.31 3.54 0.00
N ALA A 126 3.67 2.94 1.02
CA ALA A 126 2.24 3.02 1.19
C ALA A 126 1.82 4.45 1.53
N ARG A 127 0.86 5.01 0.80
CA ARG A 127 0.32 6.34 1.13
C ARG A 127 -0.61 6.25 2.33
N ALA A 128 -0.38 7.10 3.31
CA ALA A 128 -1.12 7.11 4.55
C ALA A 128 -1.54 8.54 4.94
N LYS A 129 -2.50 8.65 5.83
CA LYS A 129 -2.88 9.87 6.51
C LYS A 129 -2.96 9.63 8.00
N LEU A 130 -2.75 10.65 8.82
CA LEU A 130 -2.93 10.52 10.26
C LEU A 130 -4.34 9.98 10.54
N ALA A 131 -4.41 8.91 11.32
CA ALA A 131 -5.69 8.43 11.81
C ALA A 131 -6.22 9.48 12.79
N ALA A 132 -7.47 9.91 12.59
CA ALA A 132 -8.12 10.76 13.59
C ALA A 132 -8.07 10.03 14.94
N ALA A 133 -7.54 10.69 15.97
CA ALA A 133 -7.52 10.14 17.31
C ALA A 133 -8.94 9.66 17.63
N ARG A 134 -9.13 8.35 17.82
CA ARG A 134 -10.39 7.83 18.35
C ARG A 134 -10.57 8.54 19.69
N LYS A 135 -11.50 9.52 19.73
CA LYS A 135 -11.97 10.05 20.99
C LYS A 135 -12.43 8.82 21.77
N SER A 136 -11.61 8.49 22.77
CA SER A 136 -11.63 7.24 23.49
C SER A 136 -13.05 6.88 23.92
N ALA A 137 -13.42 5.62 23.78
CA ALA A 137 -14.65 5.01 24.30
C ALA A 137 -14.86 5.21 25.83
N ALA A 138 -13.97 5.92 26.49
CA ALA A 138 -14.04 6.31 27.90
C ALA A 138 -15.28 7.17 28.25
N LYS A 139 -15.95 7.77 27.27
CA LYS A 139 -17.17 8.57 27.55
C LYS A 139 -18.45 7.72 27.66
N ARG A 140 -18.46 6.47 27.17
CA ARG A 140 -19.63 5.60 27.23
C ARG A 140 -19.81 4.91 28.59
N ASN A 141 -18.74 4.70 29.35
CA ASN A 141 -18.83 4.03 30.66
C ASN A 141 -19.22 4.96 31.83
N LYS A 142 -19.15 6.30 31.62
CA LYS A 142 -19.56 7.24 32.68
C LYS A 142 -21.08 7.48 32.75
N ALA A 143 -21.78 7.21 31.64
CA ALA A 143 -23.26 7.37 31.59
C ALA A 143 -24.03 6.15 32.13
N ALA A 144 -23.39 4.99 32.27
CA ALA A 144 -24.05 3.77 32.77
C ALA A 144 -24.00 3.62 34.29
N LYS A 145 -23.22 4.47 35.01
CA LYS A 145 -23.05 4.35 36.47
C LYS A 145 -23.88 5.31 37.30
N SER A 146 -24.74 6.12 36.67
CA SER A 146 -25.55 7.13 37.39
C SER A 146 -27.06 6.88 37.32
N LYS A 147 -27.54 5.62 37.37
CA LYS A 147 -28.94 5.37 37.71
C LYS A 147 -29.05 4.97 39.20
N PRO A 148 -29.50 5.84 40.09
CA PRO A 148 -29.78 5.44 41.44
C PRO A 148 -31.00 4.52 41.45
N ALA A 149 -30.89 3.40 42.17
CA ALA A 149 -31.96 2.47 42.40
C ALA A 149 -33.09 3.20 43.14
N LYS A 150 -34.24 3.33 42.51
CA LYS A 150 -35.47 3.83 43.14
C LYS A 150 -35.96 2.74 44.10
N ALA A 151 -35.77 3.00 45.40
CA ALA A 151 -36.36 2.22 46.47
C ALA A 151 -37.91 2.27 46.37
N LYS A 152 -38.54 1.10 46.40
CA LYS A 152 -40.00 0.97 46.62
C LYS A 152 -40.28 1.15 48.10
N PRO A 153 -41.22 2.03 48.49
CA PRO A 153 -41.77 1.93 49.84
C PRO A 153 -42.82 0.84 49.89
N GLY A 154 -42.71 0.01 50.91
CA GLY A 154 -43.69 -1.05 51.21
C GLY A 154 -45.00 -0.49 51.73
N ARG A 155 -46.04 -1.23 51.44
CA ARG A 155 -47.22 -1.44 52.27
C ARG A 155 -47.87 -2.73 51.83
#